data_2ea01307bc8c67f2220eea3ebb53e05b
#
_entry.id   2ea01307bc8c67f2220eea3ebb53e05b
#
_cell.length_a   1.000
_cell.length_b   1.000
_cell.length_c   1.000
_cell.angle_alpha   90.00
_cell.angle_beta   90.00
_cell.angle_gamma   90.00
#
_symmetry.space_group_name_H-M   'P 1'
#
loop_
_entity.id
_entity.type
_entity.pdbx_description
1 polymer ?
#
loop_
_entity_poly.entity_id
_entity_poly.type
_entity_poly.pdbx_seq_one_letter_code
_entity_poly.pdbx_strand_id
1 'polypeptide(L)'
;MKLADVSGISSAFYRMFIGLLGVLPIWLLRKKSVADKKSIRIAMLCGIIFACDIAVWNVSILLTKAAISTLIANLAPVWVGIGAILFLMEKPGRVFWIGTAIALFGVAVIVGIDKIYNSRLNLGHFLAILASLFYAFYLLIMRKGRLHLDTVTFTTISMLTSSVVLFIVSIFTGAQLSGFSMQSWEALIGLGLISQLGGWLAINYAMAYMPPTIASVSLLSQSVFTALIAIPILGEKLTKIEIFGAVIVLSGIFLVNKKMFKRKVALRQEYD
;
A
#
# COMPACT_ATOMS: atom_id res chain seq x y z
N MET A 1 -1.85 -7.65 13.16
CA MET A 1 -0.84 -8.71 13.28
C MET A 1 -0.49 -9.06 14.72
N LYS A 2 -0.24 -8.11 15.60
CA LYS A 2 0.02 -8.44 17.02
C LYS A 2 -1.18 -9.06 17.77
N LEU A 3 -2.39 -8.91 17.25
CA LEU A 3 -3.63 -9.42 17.85
C LEU A 3 -4.07 -10.78 17.28
N ALA A 4 -3.49 -11.21 16.17
CA ALA A 4 -3.80 -12.48 15.55
C ALA A 4 -2.56 -13.37 15.62
N ASP A 5 -2.68 -14.48 16.32
CA ASP A 5 -1.64 -15.53 16.37
C ASP A 5 -1.65 -16.34 15.06
N VAL A 6 -1.38 -15.63 13.96
CA VAL A 6 -1.49 -16.15 12.59
C VAL A 6 -0.20 -15.86 11.83
N SER A 7 0.28 -16.85 11.07
CA SER A 7 1.48 -16.68 10.25
C SER A 7 1.31 -15.51 9.25
N GLY A 8 2.42 -14.85 8.90
CA GLY A 8 2.40 -13.74 7.97
C GLY A 8 1.78 -14.08 6.62
N ILE A 9 2.06 -15.30 6.10
CA ILE A 9 1.53 -15.77 4.80
C ILE A 9 0.04 -16.08 4.91
N SER A 10 -0.42 -16.74 5.98
CA SER A 10 -1.85 -16.99 6.22
C SER A 10 -2.63 -15.67 6.34
N SER A 11 -2.08 -14.70 7.06
CA SER A 11 -2.67 -13.37 7.18
C SER A 11 -2.76 -12.67 5.81
N ALA A 12 -1.71 -12.77 4.97
CA ALA A 12 -1.72 -12.21 3.63
C ALA A 12 -2.81 -12.82 2.75
N PHE A 13 -2.94 -14.15 2.78
CA PHE A 13 -3.98 -14.86 2.04
C PHE A 13 -5.38 -14.43 2.49
N TYR A 14 -5.68 -14.52 3.78
CA TYR A 14 -7.03 -14.21 4.28
C TYR A 14 -7.42 -12.75 4.09
N ARG A 15 -6.50 -11.81 4.22
CA ARG A 15 -6.79 -10.39 3.91
C ARG A 15 -7.26 -10.21 2.47
N MET A 16 -6.59 -10.86 1.52
CA MET A 16 -6.97 -10.78 0.11
C MET A 16 -8.27 -11.52 -0.18
N PHE A 17 -8.42 -12.71 0.36
CA PHE A 17 -9.58 -13.56 0.15
C PHE A 17 -10.86 -12.95 0.75
N ILE A 18 -10.81 -12.46 1.99
CA ILE A 18 -11.94 -11.79 2.64
C ILE A 18 -12.27 -10.48 1.91
N GLY A 19 -11.26 -9.71 1.50
CA GLY A 19 -11.46 -8.51 0.69
C GLY A 19 -12.14 -8.83 -0.65
N LEU A 20 -11.74 -9.93 -1.30
CA LEU A 20 -12.39 -10.44 -2.51
C LEU A 20 -13.85 -10.79 -2.26
N LEU A 21 -14.14 -11.55 -1.21
CA LEU A 21 -15.54 -11.91 -0.85
C LEU A 21 -16.39 -10.66 -0.60
N GLY A 22 -15.82 -9.60 -0.04
CA GLY A 22 -16.52 -8.33 0.17
C GLY A 22 -16.78 -7.53 -1.12
N VAL A 23 -15.85 -7.55 -2.10
CA VAL A 23 -16.03 -6.81 -3.36
C VAL A 23 -16.84 -7.59 -4.39
N LEU A 24 -16.86 -8.92 -4.32
CA LEU A 24 -17.48 -9.81 -5.30
C LEU A 24 -18.99 -9.56 -5.49
N PRO A 25 -19.82 -9.42 -4.44
CA PRO A 25 -21.22 -9.06 -4.58
C PRO A 25 -21.42 -7.72 -5.31
N ILE A 26 -20.60 -6.72 -4.97
CA ILE A 26 -20.67 -5.41 -5.61
C ILE A 26 -20.35 -5.52 -7.10
N TRP A 27 -19.36 -6.33 -7.46
CA TRP A 27 -18.98 -6.57 -8.86
C TRP A 27 -20.03 -7.35 -9.65
N LEU A 28 -20.67 -8.36 -9.03
CA LEU A 28 -21.70 -9.19 -9.67
C LEU A 28 -23.00 -8.42 -9.95
N LEU A 29 -23.37 -7.50 -9.05
CA LEU A 29 -24.59 -6.69 -9.15
C LEU A 29 -24.45 -5.50 -10.11
N ARG A 30 -23.24 -5.15 -10.51
CA ARG A 30 -22.99 -4.03 -11.44
C ARG A 30 -23.17 -4.44 -12.91
N LYS A 31 -23.63 -3.51 -13.74
CA LYS A 31 -23.54 -3.64 -15.19
C LYS A 31 -22.06 -3.74 -15.56
N LYS A 32 -21.69 -4.84 -16.20
CA LYS A 32 -20.29 -5.11 -16.59
C LYS A 32 -19.87 -4.10 -17.66
N SER A 33 -18.84 -3.34 -17.39
CA SER A 33 -18.11 -2.60 -18.44
C SER A 33 -17.42 -3.61 -19.36
N VAL A 34 -17.39 -3.31 -20.65
CA VAL A 34 -16.67 -4.15 -21.62
C VAL A 34 -15.17 -4.00 -21.34
N ALA A 35 -14.62 -4.98 -20.64
CA ALA A 35 -13.20 -5.01 -20.32
C ALA A 35 -12.42 -5.64 -21.48
N ASP A 36 -11.43 -4.92 -22.01
CA ASP A 36 -10.53 -5.48 -23.02
C ASP A 36 -9.55 -6.48 -22.41
N LYS A 37 -9.15 -7.48 -23.19
CA LYS A 37 -8.24 -8.56 -22.73
C LYS A 37 -6.92 -8.03 -22.19
N LYS A 38 -6.42 -6.92 -22.74
CA LYS A 38 -5.15 -6.30 -22.31
C LYS A 38 -5.26 -5.73 -20.90
N SER A 39 -6.32 -5.01 -20.60
CA SER A 39 -6.55 -4.42 -19.28
C SER A 39 -6.83 -5.47 -18.21
N ILE A 40 -7.52 -6.58 -18.56
CA ILE A 40 -7.66 -7.75 -17.67
C ILE A 40 -6.28 -8.33 -17.33
N ARG A 41 -5.41 -8.56 -18.32
CA ARG A 41 -4.05 -9.08 -18.09
C ARG A 41 -3.22 -8.12 -17.20
N ILE A 42 -3.37 -6.82 -17.37
CA ILE A 42 -2.69 -5.82 -16.52
C ILE A 42 -3.21 -5.93 -15.08
N ALA A 43 -4.52 -6.07 -14.86
CA ALA A 43 -5.09 -6.23 -13.53
C ALA A 43 -4.62 -7.55 -12.86
N MET A 44 -4.53 -8.65 -13.63
CA MET A 44 -3.96 -9.91 -13.15
C MET A 44 -2.49 -9.77 -12.78
N LEU A 45 -1.68 -9.12 -13.64
CA LEU A 45 -0.26 -8.86 -13.34
C LEU A 45 -0.11 -8.02 -12.06
N CYS A 46 -0.93 -6.99 -11.90
CA CYS A 46 -0.99 -6.22 -10.65
C CYS A 46 -1.29 -7.11 -9.45
N GLY A 47 -2.22 -8.06 -9.59
CA GLY A 47 -2.54 -9.01 -8.53
C GLY A 47 -1.36 -9.92 -8.17
N ILE A 48 -0.61 -10.41 -9.15
CA ILE A 48 0.60 -11.22 -8.91
C ILE A 48 1.67 -10.39 -8.17
N ILE A 49 1.99 -9.20 -8.69
CA ILE A 49 2.99 -8.32 -8.09
C ILE A 49 2.63 -7.96 -6.66
N PHE A 50 1.35 -7.67 -6.41
CA PHE A 50 0.87 -7.32 -5.08
C PHE A 50 0.89 -8.52 -4.11
N ALA A 51 0.63 -9.73 -4.60
CA ALA A 51 0.80 -10.95 -3.80
C ALA A 51 2.26 -11.16 -3.39
N CYS A 52 3.20 -10.95 -4.31
CA CYS A 52 4.64 -10.99 -4.02
C CYS A 52 5.04 -9.92 -2.99
N ASP A 53 4.57 -8.69 -3.15
CA ASP A 53 4.80 -7.59 -2.20
C ASP A 53 4.36 -7.99 -0.78
N ILE A 54 3.09 -8.36 -0.62
CA ILE A 54 2.55 -8.71 0.70
C ILE A 54 3.25 -9.93 1.30
N ALA A 55 3.54 -10.97 0.50
CA ALA A 55 4.21 -12.16 1.00
C ALA A 55 5.61 -11.82 1.52
N VAL A 56 6.42 -11.12 0.71
CA VAL A 56 7.79 -10.73 1.06
C VAL A 56 7.80 -9.76 2.24
N TRP A 57 6.87 -8.78 2.28
CA TRP A 57 6.76 -7.85 3.39
C TRP A 57 6.41 -8.54 4.71
N ASN A 58 5.47 -9.49 4.69
CA ASN A 58 5.11 -10.25 5.88
C ASN A 58 6.27 -11.09 6.41
N VAL A 59 7.04 -11.75 5.53
CA VAL A 59 8.27 -12.47 5.92
C VAL A 59 9.30 -11.49 6.49
N SER A 60 9.46 -10.32 5.89
CA SER A 60 10.34 -9.26 6.42
C SER A 60 9.98 -8.86 7.86
N ILE A 61 8.69 -8.72 8.18
CA ILE A 61 8.21 -8.39 9.54
C ILE A 61 8.61 -9.47 10.56
N LEU A 62 8.60 -10.73 10.16
CA LEU A 62 9.00 -11.84 11.05
C LEU A 62 10.51 -11.86 11.33
N LEU A 63 11.32 -11.43 10.37
CA LEU A 63 12.78 -11.43 10.45
C LEU A 63 13.37 -10.13 11.04
N THR A 64 12.57 -9.04 11.08
CA THR A 64 12.96 -7.77 11.68
C THR A 64 11.81 -7.18 12.50
N LYS A 65 11.93 -5.95 12.99
CA LYS A 65 10.83 -5.30 13.71
C LYS A 65 9.82 -4.74 12.70
N ALA A 66 8.53 -4.92 12.96
CA ALA A 66 7.45 -4.43 12.08
C ALA A 66 7.61 -2.95 11.70
N ALA A 67 8.01 -2.10 12.66
CA ALA A 67 8.25 -0.67 12.42
C ALA A 67 9.38 -0.44 11.41
N ILE A 68 10.49 -1.19 11.50
CA ILE A 68 11.63 -1.08 10.58
C ILE A 68 11.25 -1.60 9.19
N SER A 69 10.60 -2.77 9.11
CA SER A 69 10.12 -3.32 7.84
C SER A 69 9.18 -2.35 7.13
N THR A 70 8.24 -1.74 7.86
CA THR A 70 7.30 -0.77 7.30
C THR A 70 7.99 0.52 6.86
N LEU A 71 8.97 1.01 7.63
CA LEU A 71 9.77 2.18 7.23
C LEU A 71 10.49 1.94 5.90
N ILE A 72 11.13 0.78 5.75
CA ILE A 72 11.84 0.43 4.52
C ILE A 72 10.86 0.22 3.36
N ALA A 73 9.71 -0.42 3.59
CA ALA A 73 8.66 -0.56 2.59
C ALA A 73 8.14 0.82 2.11
N ASN A 74 8.14 1.83 2.97
CA ASN A 74 7.80 3.21 2.62
C ASN A 74 8.81 3.90 1.68
N LEU A 75 9.92 3.26 1.28
CA LEU A 75 10.80 3.72 0.20
C LEU A 75 10.16 3.61 -1.19
N ALA A 76 8.99 2.99 -1.33
CA ALA A 76 8.27 2.85 -2.59
C ALA A 76 8.17 4.15 -3.43
N PRO A 77 7.93 5.36 -2.89
CA PRO A 77 7.92 6.60 -3.68
C PRO A 77 9.24 6.88 -4.41
N VAL A 78 10.38 6.50 -3.83
CA VAL A 78 11.70 6.64 -4.49
C VAL A 78 11.75 5.76 -5.74
N TRP A 79 11.35 4.49 -5.61
CA TRP A 79 11.29 3.56 -6.73
C TRP A 79 10.24 3.94 -7.77
N VAL A 80 9.09 4.49 -7.33
CA VAL A 80 8.07 5.05 -8.23
C VAL A 80 8.64 6.23 -9.01
N GLY A 81 9.40 7.11 -8.37
CA GLY A 81 10.06 8.23 -9.06
C GLY A 81 11.06 7.77 -10.11
N ILE A 82 11.91 6.80 -9.77
CA ILE A 82 12.87 6.19 -10.70
C ILE A 82 12.12 5.45 -11.83
N GLY A 83 11.13 4.64 -11.50
CA GLY A 83 10.33 3.91 -12.48
C GLY A 83 9.50 4.81 -13.39
N ALA A 84 9.04 5.97 -12.92
CA ALA A 84 8.37 6.96 -13.76
C ALA A 84 9.30 7.50 -14.85
N ILE A 85 10.58 7.72 -14.52
CA ILE A 85 11.58 8.12 -15.51
C ILE A 85 11.83 7.00 -16.54
N LEU A 86 12.03 5.77 -16.06
CA LEU A 86 12.45 4.65 -16.90
C LEU A 86 11.33 4.06 -17.75
N PHE A 87 10.10 3.97 -17.22
CA PHE A 87 8.99 3.24 -17.86
C PHE A 87 7.84 4.10 -18.34
N LEU A 88 7.68 5.33 -17.79
CA LEU A 88 6.60 6.23 -18.15
C LEU A 88 7.12 7.45 -18.92
N MET A 89 8.45 7.62 -19.06
CA MET A 89 9.10 8.79 -19.63
C MET A 89 8.67 10.12 -18.94
N GLU A 90 8.15 10.00 -17.71
CA GLU A 90 7.80 11.16 -16.89
C GLU A 90 9.08 11.65 -16.17
N LYS A 91 9.25 12.97 -16.06
CA LYS A 91 10.37 13.56 -15.31
C LYS A 91 9.85 14.18 -14.01
N PRO A 92 9.87 13.44 -12.89
CA PRO A 92 9.51 14.01 -11.60
C PRO A 92 10.40 15.21 -11.28
N GLY A 93 9.76 16.37 -11.03
CA GLY A 93 10.50 17.60 -10.77
C GLY A 93 11.22 17.59 -9.41
N ARG A 94 12.10 18.57 -9.18
CA ARG A 94 12.84 18.72 -7.90
C ARG A 94 11.91 18.72 -6.68
N VAL A 95 10.73 19.31 -6.81
CA VAL A 95 9.72 19.37 -5.74
C VAL A 95 9.27 17.97 -5.30
N PHE A 96 9.12 17.03 -6.23
CA PHE A 96 8.81 15.63 -5.90
C PHE A 96 9.90 15.00 -5.04
N TRP A 97 11.16 15.12 -5.44
CA TRP A 97 12.29 14.51 -4.73
C TRP A 97 12.49 15.12 -3.34
N ILE A 98 12.42 16.45 -3.23
CA ILE A 98 12.53 17.15 -1.94
C ILE A 98 11.37 16.77 -1.03
N GLY A 99 10.13 16.82 -1.51
CA GLY A 99 8.96 16.46 -0.71
C GLY A 99 8.96 14.98 -0.29
N THR A 100 9.42 14.08 -1.18
CA THR A 100 9.60 12.66 -0.84
C THR A 100 10.64 12.49 0.26
N ALA A 101 11.79 13.15 0.17
CA ALA A 101 12.84 13.09 1.19
C ALA A 101 12.33 13.62 2.55
N ILE A 102 11.63 14.76 2.55
CA ILE A 102 11.00 15.32 3.76
C ILE A 102 10.00 14.34 4.36
N ALA A 103 9.09 13.77 3.55
CA ALA A 103 8.08 12.84 4.03
C ALA A 103 8.70 11.57 4.60
N LEU A 104 9.70 10.98 3.94
CA LEU A 104 10.43 9.80 4.43
C LEU A 104 11.19 10.08 5.72
N PHE A 105 11.80 11.24 5.85
CA PHE A 105 12.43 11.66 7.09
C PHE A 105 11.40 11.75 8.23
N GLY A 106 10.23 12.34 7.97
CA GLY A 106 9.15 12.37 8.96
C GLY A 106 8.67 10.98 9.38
N VAL A 107 8.56 10.03 8.44
CA VAL A 107 8.24 8.63 8.78
C VAL A 107 9.33 8.01 9.65
N ALA A 108 10.61 8.27 9.36
CA ALA A 108 11.74 7.79 10.18
C ALA A 108 11.67 8.35 11.61
N VAL A 109 11.28 9.61 11.78
CA VAL A 109 11.07 10.24 13.11
C VAL A 109 9.90 9.56 13.85
N ILE A 110 8.77 9.28 13.20
CA ILE A 110 7.63 8.55 13.80
C ILE A 110 8.04 7.14 14.26
N VAL A 111 8.80 6.41 13.43
CA VAL A 111 9.29 5.06 13.76
C VAL A 111 10.25 5.06 14.93
N GLY A 112 11.02 6.13 15.08
CA GLY A 112 12.04 6.32 16.10
C GLY A 112 13.44 6.06 15.56
N ILE A 113 14.25 7.11 15.53
CA ILE A 113 15.64 7.07 15.01
C ILE A 113 16.48 6.06 15.79
N ASP A 114 16.30 5.97 17.12
CA ASP A 114 17.01 5.00 17.97
C ASP A 114 16.73 3.55 17.56
N LYS A 115 15.49 3.23 17.17
CA LYS A 115 15.11 1.90 16.70
C LYS A 115 15.81 1.56 15.39
N ILE A 116 16.00 2.56 14.52
CA ILE A 116 16.69 2.42 13.24
C ILE A 116 18.18 2.21 13.48
N TYR A 117 18.80 3.05 14.29
CA TYR A 117 20.23 2.98 14.60
C TYR A 117 20.64 1.66 15.26
N ASN A 118 19.84 1.16 16.18
CA ASN A 118 20.08 -0.10 16.89
C ASN A 118 19.65 -1.35 16.11
N SER A 119 19.16 -1.21 14.88
CA SER A 119 18.75 -2.34 14.05
C SER A 119 19.96 -2.90 13.30
N ARG A 120 20.35 -4.13 13.65
CA ARG A 120 21.38 -4.85 12.87
C ARG A 120 20.81 -5.31 11.55
N LEU A 121 21.56 -5.06 10.46
CA LEU A 121 21.18 -5.51 9.12
C LEU A 121 21.02 -7.04 9.10
N ASN A 122 19.89 -7.48 8.58
CA ASN A 122 19.57 -8.89 8.42
C ASN A 122 18.74 -9.09 7.14
N LEU A 123 18.44 -10.34 6.80
CA LEU A 123 17.64 -10.69 5.62
C LEU A 123 16.29 -9.95 5.57
N GLY A 124 15.66 -9.68 6.72
CA GLY A 124 14.39 -8.95 6.80
C GLY A 124 14.47 -7.55 6.19
N HIS A 125 15.60 -6.84 6.32
CA HIS A 125 15.78 -5.53 5.71
C HIS A 125 15.83 -5.61 4.18
N PHE A 126 16.54 -6.61 3.62
CA PHE A 126 16.58 -6.82 2.17
C PHE A 126 15.21 -7.19 1.62
N LEU A 127 14.47 -8.03 2.33
CA LEU A 127 13.09 -8.37 1.96
C LEU A 127 12.16 -7.14 2.02
N ALA A 128 12.33 -6.24 2.98
CA ALA A 128 11.57 -5.00 3.03
C ALA A 128 11.88 -4.09 1.83
N ILE A 129 13.14 -4.00 1.39
CA ILE A 129 13.52 -3.27 0.17
C ILE A 129 12.87 -3.93 -1.05
N LEU A 130 12.91 -5.25 -1.15
CA LEU A 130 12.29 -5.99 -2.24
C LEU A 130 10.76 -5.78 -2.27
N ALA A 131 10.10 -5.78 -1.11
CA ALA A 131 8.69 -5.44 -0.99
C ALA A 131 8.41 -4.02 -1.48
N SER A 132 9.23 -3.03 -1.08
CA SER A 132 9.07 -1.64 -1.56
C SER A 132 9.19 -1.52 -3.09
N LEU A 133 10.04 -2.33 -3.72
CA LEU A 133 10.15 -2.41 -5.18
C LEU A 133 8.88 -3.02 -5.81
N PHE A 134 8.39 -4.16 -5.30
CA PHE A 134 7.14 -4.75 -5.78
C PHE A 134 5.97 -3.77 -5.65
N TYR A 135 5.88 -3.07 -4.52
CA TYR A 135 4.84 -2.06 -4.32
C TYR A 135 4.94 -0.91 -5.32
N ALA A 136 6.15 -0.43 -5.59
CA ALA A 136 6.37 0.60 -6.61
C ALA A 136 5.96 0.13 -8.01
N PHE A 137 6.36 -1.08 -8.42
CA PHE A 137 5.94 -1.68 -9.69
C PHE A 137 4.42 -1.83 -9.79
N TYR A 138 3.78 -2.27 -8.70
CA TYR A 138 2.33 -2.33 -8.61
C TYR A 138 1.69 -0.97 -8.91
N LEU A 139 2.14 0.10 -8.24
CA LEU A 139 1.60 1.46 -8.44
C LEU A 139 1.81 1.98 -9.87
N LEU A 140 2.98 1.71 -10.48
CA LEU A 140 3.29 2.13 -11.84
C LEU A 140 2.43 1.41 -12.88
N ILE A 141 2.23 0.10 -12.73
CA ILE A 141 1.46 -0.72 -13.68
C ILE A 141 -0.03 -0.52 -13.48
N MET A 142 -0.48 -0.39 -12.23
CA MET A 142 -1.89 -0.18 -11.87
C MET A 142 -2.50 0.99 -12.62
N ARG A 143 -1.78 2.10 -12.77
CA ARG A 143 -2.28 3.26 -13.52
C ARG A 143 -2.71 2.89 -14.94
N LYS A 144 -1.91 2.08 -15.66
CA LYS A 144 -2.25 1.65 -17.02
C LYS A 144 -3.55 0.83 -17.06
N GLY A 145 -3.76 -0.06 -16.08
CA GLY A 145 -4.99 -0.84 -15.97
C GLY A 145 -6.20 0.01 -15.60
N ARG A 146 -6.00 1.02 -14.75
CA ARG A 146 -7.05 1.93 -14.29
C ARG A 146 -7.55 2.93 -15.34
N LEU A 147 -6.84 3.10 -16.43
CA LEU A 147 -7.30 3.94 -17.56
C LEU A 147 -8.45 3.30 -18.33
N HIS A 148 -8.60 1.98 -18.29
CA HIS A 148 -9.55 1.23 -19.11
C HIS A 148 -10.52 0.36 -18.31
N LEU A 149 -10.24 0.10 -17.02
CA LEU A 149 -11.10 -0.64 -16.12
C LEU A 149 -11.66 0.27 -15.03
N ASP A 150 -12.92 0.08 -14.69
CA ASP A 150 -13.50 0.71 -13.50
C ASP A 150 -12.86 0.17 -12.22
N THR A 151 -13.00 0.92 -11.12
CA THR A 151 -12.35 0.61 -9.85
C THR A 151 -12.71 -0.77 -9.32
N VAL A 152 -14.00 -1.12 -9.37
CA VAL A 152 -14.49 -2.38 -8.78
C VAL A 152 -13.99 -3.57 -9.58
N THR A 153 -14.09 -3.53 -10.92
CA THR A 153 -13.61 -4.60 -11.80
C THR A 153 -12.11 -4.81 -11.66
N PHE A 154 -11.32 -3.71 -11.68
CA PHE A 154 -9.87 -3.81 -11.47
C PHE A 154 -9.53 -4.42 -10.10
N THR A 155 -10.17 -3.94 -9.04
CA THR A 155 -9.93 -4.43 -7.67
C THR A 155 -10.30 -5.90 -7.55
N THR A 156 -11.45 -6.33 -8.10
CA THR A 156 -11.89 -7.72 -8.05
C THR A 156 -10.92 -8.65 -8.75
N ILE A 157 -10.48 -8.31 -9.98
CA ILE A 157 -9.52 -9.13 -10.73
C ILE A 157 -8.17 -9.19 -10.00
N SER A 158 -7.67 -8.06 -9.51
CA SER A 158 -6.40 -8.01 -8.79
C SER A 158 -6.46 -8.81 -7.48
N MET A 159 -7.53 -8.67 -6.68
CA MET A 159 -7.71 -9.43 -5.43
C MET A 159 -7.89 -10.92 -5.69
N LEU A 160 -8.65 -11.31 -6.73
CA LEU A 160 -8.80 -12.72 -7.11
C LEU A 160 -7.43 -13.34 -7.45
N THR A 161 -6.67 -12.67 -8.30
CA THR A 161 -5.35 -13.18 -8.70
C THR A 161 -4.41 -13.21 -7.50
N SER A 162 -4.39 -12.18 -6.65
CA SER A 162 -3.57 -12.17 -5.44
C SER A 162 -3.97 -13.30 -4.48
N SER A 163 -5.26 -13.55 -4.30
CA SER A 163 -5.76 -14.62 -3.42
C SER A 163 -5.32 -16.00 -3.93
N VAL A 164 -5.41 -16.24 -5.25
CA VAL A 164 -4.94 -17.51 -5.85
C VAL A 164 -3.44 -17.69 -5.66
N VAL A 165 -2.63 -16.67 -5.95
CA VAL A 165 -1.18 -16.73 -5.79
C VAL A 165 -0.81 -16.98 -4.32
N LEU A 166 -1.41 -16.24 -3.38
CA LEU A 166 -1.12 -16.40 -1.95
C LEU A 166 -1.62 -17.73 -1.40
N PHE A 167 -2.72 -18.29 -1.93
CA PHE A 167 -3.16 -19.63 -1.59
C PHE A 167 -2.13 -20.68 -2.00
N ILE A 168 -1.63 -20.58 -3.25
CA ILE A 168 -0.57 -21.46 -3.76
C ILE A 168 0.69 -21.34 -2.88
N VAL A 169 1.13 -20.12 -2.57
CA VAL A 169 2.28 -19.88 -1.68
C VAL A 169 2.03 -20.48 -0.29
N SER A 170 0.82 -20.37 0.25
CA SER A 170 0.45 -20.94 1.55
C SER A 170 0.61 -22.47 1.57
N ILE A 171 0.21 -23.15 0.49
CA ILE A 171 0.37 -24.60 0.36
C ILE A 171 1.86 -24.98 0.31
N PHE A 172 2.65 -24.31 -0.54
CA PHE A 172 4.07 -24.63 -0.69
C PHE A 172 4.91 -24.33 0.55
N THR A 173 4.51 -23.36 1.36
CA THR A 173 5.21 -23.00 2.59
C THR A 173 4.70 -23.76 3.82
N GLY A 174 3.66 -24.61 3.67
CA GLY A 174 3.04 -25.28 4.81
C GLY A 174 2.38 -24.32 5.80
N ALA A 175 1.97 -23.13 5.34
CA ALA A 175 1.34 -22.15 6.21
C ALA A 175 -0.01 -22.65 6.70
N GLN A 176 -0.24 -22.57 8.01
CA GLN A 176 -1.50 -23.01 8.64
C GLN A 176 -2.66 -22.15 8.11
N LEU A 177 -3.69 -22.79 7.54
CA LEU A 177 -4.89 -22.13 7.02
C LEU A 177 -6.15 -22.40 7.85
N SER A 178 -6.06 -23.13 8.96
CA SER A 178 -7.20 -23.48 9.82
C SER A 178 -6.77 -23.54 11.28
N GLY A 179 -7.75 -23.69 12.19
CA GLY A 179 -7.46 -23.83 13.62
C GLY A 179 -7.16 -22.50 14.34
N PHE A 180 -7.52 -21.36 13.75
CA PHE A 180 -7.35 -20.04 14.38
C PHE A 180 -8.41 -19.79 15.45
N SER A 181 -8.02 -19.02 16.48
CA SER A 181 -8.93 -18.56 17.52
C SER A 181 -9.99 -17.59 16.94
N MET A 182 -11.11 -17.42 17.65
CA MET A 182 -12.16 -16.47 17.27
C MET A 182 -11.61 -15.05 17.17
N GLN A 183 -10.75 -14.66 18.11
CA GLN A 183 -10.07 -13.34 18.08
C GLN A 183 -9.22 -13.15 16.82
N SER A 184 -8.52 -14.20 16.38
CA SER A 184 -7.75 -14.18 15.14
C SER A 184 -8.64 -14.01 13.91
N TRP A 185 -9.80 -14.68 13.89
CA TRP A 185 -10.77 -14.52 12.80
C TRP A 185 -11.37 -13.11 12.76
N GLU A 186 -11.74 -12.53 13.88
CA GLU A 186 -12.22 -11.15 13.97
C GLU A 186 -11.19 -10.16 13.42
N ALA A 187 -9.92 -10.34 13.82
CA ALA A 187 -8.82 -9.52 13.31
C ALA A 187 -8.61 -9.68 11.79
N LEU A 188 -8.69 -10.92 11.26
CA LEU A 188 -8.56 -11.19 9.82
C LEU A 188 -9.72 -10.59 9.01
N ILE A 189 -10.96 -10.70 9.53
CA ILE A 189 -12.15 -10.10 8.89
C ILE A 189 -12.01 -8.57 8.88
N GLY A 190 -11.64 -7.96 10.00
CA GLY A 190 -11.40 -6.52 10.07
C GLY A 190 -10.32 -6.06 9.10
N LEU A 191 -9.19 -6.78 9.02
CA LEU A 191 -8.11 -6.49 8.06
C LEU A 191 -8.58 -6.66 6.61
N GLY A 192 -9.36 -7.69 6.31
CA GLY A 192 -9.87 -7.97 4.97
C GLY A 192 -10.88 -6.93 4.49
N LEU A 193 -11.88 -6.61 5.32
CA LEU A 193 -12.96 -5.72 4.92
C LEU A 193 -12.56 -4.23 5.04
N ILE A 194 -11.96 -3.82 6.13
CA ILE A 194 -11.67 -2.40 6.37
C ILE A 194 -10.39 -2.01 5.63
N SER A 195 -9.28 -2.67 5.95
CA SER A 195 -7.98 -2.29 5.41
C SER A 195 -7.83 -2.71 3.95
N GLN A 196 -8.16 -3.97 3.62
CA GLN A 196 -7.92 -4.48 2.28
C GLN A 196 -9.01 -4.05 1.30
N LEU A 197 -10.28 -4.26 1.58
CA LEU A 197 -11.35 -3.86 0.68
C LEU A 197 -11.50 -2.33 0.65
N GLY A 198 -11.75 -1.70 1.79
CA GLY A 198 -11.98 -0.25 1.87
C GLY A 198 -10.76 0.56 1.44
N GLY A 199 -9.58 0.26 2.00
CA GLY A 199 -8.34 0.95 1.68
C GLY A 199 -7.95 0.81 0.21
N TRP A 200 -7.99 -0.41 -0.35
CA TRP A 200 -7.59 -0.63 -1.74
C TRP A 200 -8.61 -0.15 -2.77
N LEU A 201 -9.90 -0.15 -2.47
CA LEU A 201 -10.88 0.54 -3.31
C LEU A 201 -10.59 2.04 -3.41
N ALA A 202 -10.27 2.68 -2.27
CA ALA A 202 -9.93 4.09 -2.25
C ALA A 202 -8.63 4.38 -3.03
N ILE A 203 -7.57 3.58 -2.84
CA ILE A 203 -6.31 3.71 -3.58
C ILE A 203 -6.53 3.49 -5.08
N ASN A 204 -7.20 2.40 -5.46
CA ASN A 204 -7.51 2.10 -6.85
C ASN A 204 -8.37 3.20 -7.49
N TYR A 205 -9.30 3.78 -6.76
CA TYR A 205 -10.09 4.92 -7.24
C TYR A 205 -9.18 6.13 -7.49
N ALA A 206 -8.36 6.52 -6.51
CA ALA A 206 -7.47 7.66 -6.61
C ALA A 206 -6.47 7.55 -7.76
N MET A 207 -5.95 6.35 -8.01
CA MET A 207 -4.97 6.08 -9.08
C MET A 207 -5.50 6.30 -10.50
N ALA A 208 -6.83 6.36 -10.70
CA ALA A 208 -7.40 6.78 -11.98
C ALA A 208 -7.21 8.28 -12.25
N TYR A 209 -7.09 9.09 -11.19
CA TYR A 209 -7.13 10.55 -11.26
C TYR A 209 -5.82 11.25 -10.94
N MET A 210 -4.81 10.52 -10.45
CA MET A 210 -3.51 11.11 -10.09
C MET A 210 -2.32 10.30 -10.59
N PRO A 211 -1.18 10.95 -10.87
CA PRO A 211 0.05 10.26 -11.24
C PRO A 211 0.54 9.34 -10.12
N PRO A 212 1.17 8.19 -10.43
CA PRO A 212 1.76 7.30 -9.43
C PRO A 212 2.77 7.99 -8.51
N THR A 213 3.53 8.95 -9.02
CA THR A 213 4.48 9.75 -8.25
C THR A 213 3.80 10.53 -7.12
N ILE A 214 2.67 11.18 -7.39
CA ILE A 214 1.92 11.92 -6.38
C ILE A 214 1.22 10.96 -5.41
N ALA A 215 0.59 9.90 -5.94
CA ALA A 215 -0.11 8.91 -5.14
C ALA A 215 0.83 8.23 -4.14
N SER A 216 2.02 7.79 -4.58
CA SER A 216 2.98 7.10 -3.72
C SER A 216 3.45 7.94 -2.53
N VAL A 217 3.71 9.23 -2.73
CA VAL A 217 4.07 10.14 -1.62
C VAL A 217 2.88 10.39 -0.71
N SER A 218 1.67 10.56 -1.27
CA SER A 218 0.45 10.76 -0.48
C SER A 218 0.14 9.55 0.41
N LEU A 219 0.47 8.32 -0.03
CA LEU A 219 0.30 7.10 0.76
C LEU A 219 1.21 7.04 2.00
N LEU A 220 2.28 7.83 2.09
CA LEU A 220 3.06 7.95 3.32
C LEU A 220 2.24 8.51 4.50
N SER A 221 1.11 9.20 4.22
CA SER A 221 0.17 9.64 5.25
C SER A 221 -0.40 8.48 6.07
N GLN A 222 -0.38 7.24 5.57
CA GLN A 222 -0.79 6.06 6.32
C GLN A 222 -0.03 5.92 7.64
N SER A 223 1.25 6.33 7.70
CA SER A 223 2.04 6.29 8.95
C SER A 223 1.48 7.26 9.99
N VAL A 224 1.02 8.43 9.57
CA VAL A 224 0.38 9.43 10.45
C VAL A 224 -0.98 8.93 10.91
N PHE A 225 -1.83 8.44 9.99
CA PHE A 225 -3.14 7.89 10.34
C PHE A 225 -3.04 6.67 11.25
N THR A 226 -2.05 5.80 11.04
CA THR A 226 -1.81 4.65 11.92
C THR A 226 -1.49 5.10 13.34
N ALA A 227 -0.63 6.11 13.50
CA ALA A 227 -0.30 6.66 14.82
C ALA A 227 -1.54 7.30 15.49
N LEU A 228 -2.35 8.05 14.74
CA LEU A 228 -3.58 8.65 15.25
C LEU A 228 -4.64 7.61 15.66
N ILE A 229 -4.81 6.56 14.87
CA ILE A 229 -5.78 5.48 15.13
C ILE A 229 -5.33 4.60 16.32
N ALA A 230 -4.03 4.49 16.58
CA ALA A 230 -3.52 3.76 17.74
C ALA A 230 -3.96 4.37 19.07
N ILE A 231 -4.25 5.67 19.14
CA ILE A 231 -4.74 6.34 20.36
C ILE A 231 -6.03 5.70 20.88
N PRO A 232 -7.16 5.71 20.14
CA PRO A 232 -8.43 5.18 20.63
C PRO A 232 -8.46 3.63 20.67
N ILE A 233 -7.70 2.93 19.83
CA ILE A 233 -7.76 1.47 19.73
C ILE A 233 -6.83 0.78 20.71
N LEU A 234 -5.60 1.30 20.89
CA LEU A 234 -4.56 0.69 21.71
C LEU A 234 -4.33 1.46 23.02
N GLY A 235 -5.00 2.59 23.26
CA GLY A 235 -4.78 3.46 24.41
C GLY A 235 -3.40 4.11 24.41
N GLU A 236 -2.69 4.13 23.28
CA GLU A 236 -1.36 4.72 23.16
C GLU A 236 -1.44 6.25 23.22
N LYS A 237 -0.42 6.88 23.81
CA LYS A 237 -0.28 8.34 23.81
C LYS A 237 0.79 8.74 22.80
N LEU A 238 0.46 9.64 21.89
CA LEU A 238 1.46 10.19 20.98
C LEU A 238 2.50 11.00 21.74
N THR A 239 3.75 10.69 21.50
CA THR A 239 4.87 11.47 22.01
C THR A 239 5.01 12.78 21.19
N LYS A 240 5.64 13.79 21.78
CA LYS A 240 5.96 15.06 21.07
C LYS A 240 6.77 14.81 19.80
N ILE A 241 7.64 13.81 19.80
CA ILE A 241 8.48 13.42 18.65
C ILE A 241 7.62 12.84 17.54
N GLU A 242 6.64 11.98 17.84
CA GLU A 242 5.73 11.41 16.85
C GLU A 242 4.84 12.48 16.22
N ILE A 243 4.34 13.43 17.02
CA ILE A 243 3.58 14.59 16.51
C ILE A 243 4.46 15.43 15.57
N PHE A 244 5.69 15.71 15.96
CA PHE A 244 6.63 16.44 15.11
C PHE A 244 6.92 15.70 13.81
N GLY A 245 7.16 14.38 13.88
CA GLY A 245 7.31 13.53 12.70
C GLY A 245 6.09 13.55 11.78
N ALA A 246 4.88 13.52 12.35
CA ALA A 246 3.64 13.60 11.59
C ALA A 246 3.50 14.92 10.82
N VAL A 247 3.85 16.05 11.44
CA VAL A 247 3.89 17.36 10.77
C VAL A 247 4.88 17.38 9.61
N ILE A 248 6.07 16.78 9.79
CA ILE A 248 7.08 16.69 8.73
C ILE A 248 6.54 15.83 7.56
N VAL A 249 5.93 14.67 7.83
CA VAL A 249 5.31 13.83 6.77
C VAL A 249 4.29 14.63 5.97
N LEU A 250 3.36 15.27 6.65
CA LEU A 250 2.29 16.03 6.01
C LEU A 250 2.84 17.22 5.22
N SER A 251 3.88 17.89 5.70
CA SER A 251 4.57 18.98 4.99
C SER A 251 5.21 18.50 3.68
N GLY A 252 5.87 17.33 3.70
CA GLY A 252 6.43 16.72 2.50
C GLY A 252 5.34 16.35 1.48
N ILE A 253 4.24 15.74 1.94
CA ILE A 253 3.08 15.40 1.10
C ILE A 253 2.46 16.67 0.51
N PHE A 254 2.24 17.70 1.33
CA PHE A 254 1.70 18.98 0.88
C PHE A 254 2.55 19.62 -0.22
N LEU A 255 3.88 19.61 -0.05
CA LEU A 255 4.82 20.16 -1.02
C LEU A 255 4.67 19.48 -2.39
N VAL A 256 4.59 18.14 -2.43
CA VAL A 256 4.42 17.37 -3.66
C VAL A 256 3.06 17.66 -4.32
N ASN A 257 2.00 17.75 -3.53
CA ASN A 257 0.63 17.94 -4.03
C ASN A 257 0.32 19.38 -4.46
N LYS A 258 1.01 20.39 -3.92
CA LYS A 258 0.75 21.82 -4.17
C LYS A 258 0.68 22.16 -5.66
N LYS A 259 1.54 21.56 -6.48
CA LYS A 259 1.58 21.83 -7.94
C LYS A 259 0.36 21.25 -8.65
N MET A 260 -0.17 20.12 -8.21
CA MET A 260 -1.38 19.51 -8.77
C MET A 260 -2.62 20.32 -8.43
N PHE A 261 -2.71 20.83 -7.20
CA PHE A 261 -3.80 21.71 -6.77
C PHE A 261 -3.85 23.00 -7.61
N LYS A 262 -2.70 23.67 -7.80
CA LYS A 262 -2.62 24.87 -8.62
C LYS A 262 -3.08 24.62 -10.05
N ARG A 263 -2.69 23.50 -10.66
CA ARG A 263 -3.09 23.16 -12.04
C ARG A 263 -4.60 22.88 -12.18
N LYS A 264 -5.20 22.19 -11.18
CA LYS A 264 -6.65 21.95 -11.16
C LYS A 264 -7.46 23.25 -10.97
N VAL A 265 -6.99 24.16 -10.13
CA VAL A 265 -7.64 25.46 -9.91
C VAL A 265 -7.56 26.33 -11.16
N ALA A 266 -6.39 26.37 -11.81
CA ALA A 266 -6.23 27.12 -13.06
C ALA A 266 -7.15 26.60 -14.19
N LEU A 267 -7.24 25.28 -14.37
CA LEU A 267 -8.15 24.68 -15.35
C LEU A 267 -9.64 24.94 -15.05
N ARG A 268 -10.01 25.05 -13.79
CA ARG A 268 -11.40 25.35 -13.41
C ARG A 268 -11.77 26.79 -13.65
N GLN A 269 -10.83 27.73 -13.49
CA GLN A 269 -11.02 29.16 -13.78
C GLN A 269 -11.03 29.46 -15.29
N GLU A 270 -10.61 28.55 -16.13
CA GLU A 270 -10.62 28.67 -17.59
C GLU A 270 -11.94 28.17 -18.21
N TYR A 271 -12.76 27.43 -17.40
CA TYR A 271 -14.04 26.86 -17.82
C TYR A 271 -15.27 27.50 -17.14
N ASP A 272 -15.07 28.36 -16.13
CA ASP A 272 -16.09 29.20 -15.48
C ASP A 272 -16.02 30.62 -16.09
#